data_298f14a8a93153a2fd3fed63c5ecaf11
#
_entry.id   298f14a8a93153a2fd3fed63c5ecaf11
#
_cell.length_a   1.000
_cell.length_b   1.000
_cell.length_c   1.000
_cell.angle_alpha   90.00
_cell.angle_beta   90.00
_cell.angle_gamma   90.00
#
_symmetry.space_group_name_H-M   'P 1'
#
loop_
_entity.id
_entity.type
_entity.pdbx_description
1 polymer ?
#
loop_
_entity_poly.entity_id
_entity_poly.type
_entity_poly.pdbx_seq_one_letter_code
_entity_poly.pdbx_strand_id
1 'polypeptide(L)'
;MNKFYFFIIILLIPNCSIKKVINHHGIHNLEKKQTKLIINETNRNDIINLIGPPSTKSTFDNDLLIYIERKTSSSRLRSFGKKKLLTNNVLLLEIDSRGLLVKKSFFNKDDMNKIEFDKNETSIAYEKNSFIY
;
A
#
# COMPACT_ATOMS: atom_id res chain seq x y z
N MET A 1 -21.43 0.98 55.55
CA MET A 1 -20.92 2.21 54.92
C MET A 1 -19.93 1.97 53.76
N ASN A 2 -19.28 0.81 53.65
CA ASN A 2 -18.21 0.58 52.64
C ASN A 2 -18.67 0.29 51.20
N LYS A 3 -19.93 -0.19 51.01
CA LYS A 3 -20.42 -0.49 49.64
C LYS A 3 -20.70 0.76 48.78
N PHE A 4 -21.04 1.89 49.42
CA PHE A 4 -21.32 3.14 48.72
C PHE A 4 -20.05 3.79 48.15
N TYR A 5 -18.94 3.68 48.88
CA TYR A 5 -17.64 4.17 48.38
C TYR A 5 -17.12 3.38 47.19
N PHE A 6 -17.38 2.03 47.17
CA PHE A 6 -17.02 1.18 46.05
C PHE A 6 -17.77 1.58 44.75
N PHE A 7 -19.06 1.99 44.89
CA PHE A 7 -19.85 2.45 43.75
C PHE A 7 -19.38 3.82 43.22
N ILE A 8 -18.94 4.73 44.09
CA ILE A 8 -18.36 6.01 43.69
C ILE A 8 -17.03 5.86 42.97
N ILE A 9 -16.17 4.91 43.38
CA ILE A 9 -14.90 4.63 42.74
C ILE A 9 -15.09 4.09 41.30
N ILE A 10 -16.09 3.27 41.07
CA ILE A 10 -16.44 2.74 39.73
C ILE A 10 -16.89 3.87 38.80
N LEU A 11 -17.56 4.89 39.31
CA LEU A 11 -18.06 6.04 38.54
C LEU A 11 -16.95 7.00 38.11
N LEU A 12 -15.78 6.95 38.78
CA LEU A 12 -14.59 7.77 38.49
C LEU A 12 -13.63 7.14 37.51
N ILE A 13 -13.98 5.95 36.92
CA ILE A 13 -13.14 5.35 35.87
C ILE A 13 -13.17 6.28 34.66
N PRO A 14 -12.06 6.97 34.34
CA PRO A 14 -12.03 7.90 33.22
C PRO A 14 -12.35 7.11 31.97
N ASN A 15 -13.29 7.63 31.17
CA ASN A 15 -13.69 7.08 29.91
C ASN A 15 -12.51 7.16 28.95
N CYS A 16 -11.63 6.15 28.98
CA CYS A 16 -10.42 6.07 28.16
C CYS A 16 -10.83 5.85 26.71
N SER A 17 -11.06 6.96 25.99
CA SER A 17 -11.37 6.95 24.57
C SER A 17 -10.17 6.43 23.80
N ILE A 18 -10.23 5.18 23.35
CA ILE A 18 -9.19 4.55 22.55
C ILE A 18 -9.25 5.11 21.15
N LYS A 19 -8.41 6.10 20.87
CA LYS A 19 -8.27 6.67 19.52
C LYS A 19 -7.69 5.60 18.56
N LYS A 20 -8.36 5.43 17.44
CA LYS A 20 -7.90 4.60 16.34
C LYS A 20 -6.70 5.28 15.69
N VAL A 21 -5.55 4.61 15.68
CA VAL A 21 -4.35 5.09 15.01
C VAL A 21 -4.39 4.67 13.55
N ILE A 22 -4.26 5.64 12.64
CA ILE A 22 -4.18 5.42 11.20
C ILE A 22 -2.74 5.70 10.78
N ASN A 23 -2.10 4.69 10.21
CA ASN A 23 -0.78 4.82 9.60
C ASN A 23 -0.95 4.94 8.08
N HIS A 24 -0.31 5.94 7.51
CA HIS A 24 -0.31 6.21 6.09
C HIS A 24 1.10 6.07 5.52
N HIS A 25 1.24 5.34 4.41
CA HIS A 25 2.49 5.15 3.69
C HIS A 25 2.28 5.46 2.22
N GLY A 26 3.30 6.07 1.60
CA GLY A 26 3.28 6.46 0.20
C GLY A 26 2.50 7.74 -0.08
N ILE A 27 1.92 7.84 -1.25
CA ILE A 27 1.29 9.06 -1.75
C ILE A 27 -0.10 9.26 -1.14
N HIS A 28 -0.38 10.46 -0.66
CA HIS A 28 -1.71 10.81 -0.14
C HIS A 28 -2.70 11.07 -1.26
N ASN A 29 -3.93 10.51 -1.14
CA ASN A 29 -5.06 10.73 -2.04
C ASN A 29 -4.74 10.39 -3.51
N LEU A 30 -4.05 9.27 -3.73
CA LEU A 30 -3.60 8.83 -5.04
C LEU A 30 -4.77 8.70 -6.03
N GLU A 31 -5.91 8.17 -5.58
CA GLU A 31 -7.12 8.03 -6.36
C GLU A 31 -7.62 9.37 -6.94
N LYS A 32 -7.66 10.44 -6.14
CA LYS A 32 -8.05 11.77 -6.60
C LYS A 32 -7.01 12.42 -7.51
N LYS A 33 -5.74 12.15 -7.28
CA LYS A 33 -4.66 12.71 -8.09
C LYS A 33 -4.61 12.08 -9.47
N GLN A 34 -4.82 10.76 -9.57
CA GLN A 34 -4.78 10.04 -10.82
C GLN A 34 -5.88 10.49 -11.81
N THR A 35 -7.03 11.00 -11.34
CA THR A 35 -8.10 11.48 -12.24
C THR A 35 -7.71 12.73 -13.01
N LYS A 36 -6.72 13.49 -12.53
CA LYS A 36 -6.21 14.70 -13.19
C LYS A 36 -5.18 14.41 -14.28
N LEU A 37 -4.73 13.17 -14.39
CA LEU A 37 -3.76 12.76 -15.40
C LEU A 37 -4.49 12.37 -16.68
N ILE A 38 -4.15 13.05 -17.78
CA ILE A 38 -4.74 12.83 -19.10
C ILE A 38 -3.69 12.18 -20.00
N ILE A 39 -4.06 11.03 -20.60
CA ILE A 39 -3.19 10.28 -21.52
C ILE A 39 -2.94 11.14 -22.76
N ASN A 40 -1.70 11.15 -23.26
CA ASN A 40 -1.17 11.92 -24.38
C ASN A 40 -1.11 13.45 -24.18
N GLU A 41 -1.49 13.96 -22.99
CA GLU A 41 -1.37 15.40 -22.65
C GLU A 41 -0.42 15.62 -21.48
N THR A 42 -0.55 14.84 -20.42
CA THR A 42 0.24 15.02 -19.20
C THR A 42 1.68 14.55 -19.44
N ASN A 43 2.64 15.41 -19.14
CA ASN A 43 4.06 15.06 -19.23
C ASN A 43 4.63 14.61 -17.87
N ARG A 44 5.86 14.08 -17.88
CA ARG A 44 6.57 13.59 -16.69
C ARG A 44 6.68 14.65 -15.59
N ASN A 45 6.95 15.92 -15.95
CA ASN A 45 7.11 17.00 -14.98
C ASN A 45 5.76 17.32 -14.32
N ASP A 46 4.67 17.32 -15.08
CA ASP A 46 3.32 17.53 -14.57
C ASP A 46 2.93 16.42 -13.58
N ILE A 47 3.29 15.18 -13.88
CA ILE A 47 3.07 14.03 -12.97
C ILE A 47 3.81 14.25 -11.65
N ILE A 48 5.10 14.64 -11.72
CA ILE A 48 5.92 14.88 -10.52
C ILE A 48 5.39 16.08 -9.73
N ASN A 49 4.97 17.15 -10.40
CA ASN A 49 4.40 18.34 -9.75
C ASN A 49 3.06 18.04 -9.06
N LEU A 50 2.20 17.21 -9.68
CA LEU A 50 0.88 16.88 -9.15
C LEU A 50 0.93 15.81 -8.04
N ILE A 51 1.69 14.75 -8.25
CA ILE A 51 1.70 13.57 -7.38
C ILE A 51 2.90 13.60 -6.44
N GLY A 52 4.04 14.07 -6.91
CA GLY A 52 5.34 13.98 -6.27
C GLY A 52 6.23 12.94 -6.97
N PRO A 53 7.40 12.65 -6.39
CA PRO A 53 8.29 11.62 -6.90
C PRO A 53 7.62 10.23 -6.82
N PRO A 54 7.88 9.31 -7.77
CA PRO A 54 7.33 7.97 -7.75
C PRO A 54 7.86 7.16 -6.56
N SER A 55 7.06 6.24 -6.07
CA SER A 55 7.46 5.29 -5.01
C SER A 55 8.60 4.38 -5.48
N THR A 56 8.55 3.99 -6.74
CA THR A 56 9.61 3.23 -7.43
C THR A 56 9.48 3.40 -8.94
N LYS A 57 10.55 3.02 -9.67
CA LYS A 57 10.59 2.97 -11.13
C LYS A 57 10.91 1.55 -11.56
N SER A 58 10.50 1.16 -12.76
CA SER A 58 10.95 -0.10 -13.33
C SER A 58 12.47 -0.09 -13.54
N THR A 59 13.11 -1.20 -13.19
CA THR A 59 14.54 -1.40 -13.44
C THR A 59 14.82 -1.83 -14.87
N PHE A 60 13.82 -2.43 -15.52
CA PHE A 60 13.93 -2.98 -16.88
C PHE A 60 13.39 -2.01 -17.93
N ASP A 61 12.46 -1.14 -17.53
CA ASP A 61 11.84 -0.13 -18.36
C ASP A 61 11.85 1.18 -17.57
N ASN A 62 12.72 2.12 -17.98
CA ASN A 62 12.90 3.40 -17.30
C ASN A 62 11.67 4.30 -17.40
N ASP A 63 10.72 3.96 -18.24
CA ASP A 63 9.54 4.77 -18.52
C ASP A 63 8.32 4.38 -17.68
N LEU A 64 8.41 3.32 -16.86
CA LEU A 64 7.34 2.93 -15.95
C LEU A 64 7.53 3.56 -14.55
N LEU A 65 6.61 4.45 -14.17
CA LEU A 65 6.55 5.04 -12.83
C LEU A 65 5.48 4.33 -12.01
N ILE A 66 5.83 3.94 -10.80
CA ILE A 66 4.95 3.24 -9.86
C ILE A 66 4.71 4.09 -8.63
N TYR A 67 3.44 4.37 -8.34
CA TYR A 67 2.99 5.11 -7.17
C TYR A 67 2.14 4.21 -6.28
N ILE A 68 2.37 4.30 -4.97
CA ILE A 68 1.69 3.46 -3.98
C ILE A 68 1.09 4.34 -2.89
N GLU A 69 -0.17 4.06 -2.52
CA GLU A 69 -0.84 4.59 -1.34
C GLU A 69 -1.32 3.44 -0.48
N ARG A 70 -0.87 3.37 0.77
CA ARG A 70 -1.29 2.35 1.71
C ARG A 70 -1.70 2.96 3.03
N LYS A 71 -2.94 2.70 3.45
CA LYS A 71 -3.48 3.10 4.77
C LYS A 71 -3.81 1.88 5.59
N THR A 72 -3.30 1.84 6.80
CA THR A 72 -3.61 0.79 7.77
C THR A 72 -4.10 1.41 9.06
N SER A 73 -5.01 0.73 9.76
CA SER A 73 -5.42 1.13 11.09
C SER A 73 -5.03 0.05 12.10
N SER A 74 -4.55 0.49 13.26
CA SER A 74 -4.34 -0.37 14.41
C SER A 74 -5.17 0.11 15.58
N SER A 75 -5.90 -0.81 16.23
CA SER A 75 -6.55 -0.57 17.50
C SER A 75 -5.97 -1.55 18.51
N ARG A 76 -5.25 -1.02 19.51
CA ARG A 76 -4.43 -1.84 20.42
C ARG A 76 -5.24 -2.80 21.28
N LEU A 77 -6.43 -2.43 21.73
CA LEU A 77 -7.22 -3.22 22.69
C LEU A 77 -8.28 -4.09 22.03
N ARG A 78 -8.97 -3.61 21.00
CA ARG A 78 -10.12 -4.33 20.41
C ARG A 78 -9.74 -5.41 19.40
N SER A 79 -8.54 -5.34 18.82
CA SER A 79 -8.08 -6.26 17.75
C SER A 79 -6.79 -7.00 18.06
N PHE A 80 -6.39 -7.09 19.35
CA PHE A 80 -5.15 -7.76 19.76
C PHE A 80 -3.93 -7.37 18.91
N GLY A 81 -3.82 -6.08 18.55
CA GLY A 81 -2.72 -5.59 17.73
C GLY A 81 -2.85 -5.87 16.22
N LYS A 82 -3.89 -6.52 15.75
CA LYS A 82 -4.09 -6.80 14.31
C LYS A 82 -4.28 -5.48 13.53
N LYS A 83 -3.46 -5.30 12.51
CA LYS A 83 -3.59 -4.16 11.58
C LYS A 83 -4.68 -4.46 10.55
N LYS A 84 -5.60 -3.50 10.35
CA LYS A 84 -6.60 -3.57 9.28
C LYS A 84 -6.14 -2.72 8.11
N LEU A 85 -6.07 -3.29 6.91
CA LEU A 85 -5.82 -2.56 5.67
C LEU A 85 -7.08 -1.75 5.31
N LEU A 86 -6.95 -0.42 5.24
CA LEU A 86 -8.04 0.50 4.89
C LEU A 86 -8.00 0.83 3.39
N THR A 87 -6.83 1.19 2.89
CA THR A 87 -6.60 1.56 1.49
C THR A 87 -5.33 0.88 1.02
N ASN A 88 -5.33 0.39 -0.20
CA ASN A 88 -4.15 -0.08 -0.92
C ASN A 88 -4.35 0.24 -2.40
N ASN A 89 -3.78 1.35 -2.84
CA ASN A 89 -3.89 1.83 -4.20
C ASN A 89 -2.52 1.78 -4.86
N VAL A 90 -2.48 1.30 -6.08
CA VAL A 90 -1.29 1.27 -6.94
C VAL A 90 -1.64 1.93 -8.26
N LEU A 91 -0.81 2.89 -8.67
CA LEU A 91 -0.93 3.57 -9.95
C LEU A 91 0.34 3.30 -10.76
N LEU A 92 0.16 2.74 -11.94
CA LEU A 92 1.21 2.50 -12.92
C LEU A 92 1.07 3.52 -14.05
N LEU A 93 2.14 4.23 -14.37
CA LEU A 93 2.19 5.23 -15.42
C LEU A 93 3.33 4.89 -16.38
N GLU A 94 3.01 4.62 -17.63
CA GLU A 94 3.97 4.41 -18.70
C GLU A 94 4.18 5.74 -19.46
N ILE A 95 5.44 6.10 -19.65
CA ILE A 95 5.86 7.38 -20.27
C ILE A 95 6.69 7.06 -21.51
N ASP A 96 6.38 7.72 -22.62
CA ASP A 96 7.13 7.55 -23.86
C ASP A 96 8.50 8.27 -23.83
N SER A 97 9.29 8.08 -24.89
CA SER A 97 10.60 8.71 -25.06
C SER A 97 10.56 10.24 -25.11
N ARG A 98 9.39 10.84 -25.41
CA ARG A 98 9.17 12.30 -25.41
C ARG A 98 8.78 12.82 -24.01
N GLY A 99 8.58 11.92 -23.05
CA GLY A 99 8.19 12.26 -21.70
C GLY A 99 6.67 12.41 -21.50
N LEU A 100 5.83 11.94 -22.44
CA LEU A 100 4.37 11.99 -22.34
C LEU A 100 3.80 10.72 -21.75
N LEU A 101 2.73 10.85 -20.97
CA LEU A 101 1.97 9.74 -20.42
C LEU A 101 1.22 8.99 -21.51
N VAL A 102 1.58 7.74 -21.79
CA VAL A 102 0.95 6.91 -22.85
C VAL A 102 -0.02 5.89 -22.29
N LYS A 103 0.20 5.44 -21.04
CA LYS A 103 -0.71 4.50 -20.41
C LYS A 103 -0.82 4.75 -18.91
N LYS A 104 -2.02 4.54 -18.38
CA LYS A 104 -2.36 4.69 -16.99
C LYS A 104 -3.17 3.49 -16.52
N SER A 105 -2.69 2.79 -15.47
CA SER A 105 -3.39 1.67 -14.84
C SER A 105 -3.49 1.94 -13.34
N PHE A 106 -4.72 1.89 -12.82
CA PHE A 106 -4.99 2.12 -11.39
C PHE A 106 -5.62 0.88 -10.79
N PHE A 107 -5.05 0.41 -9.69
CA PHE A 107 -5.51 -0.75 -8.94
C PHE A 107 -5.81 -0.32 -7.51
N ASN A 108 -6.94 -0.73 -7.01
CA ASN A 108 -7.35 -0.46 -5.64
C ASN A 108 -7.29 -1.72 -4.75
N LYS A 109 -7.76 -1.61 -3.53
CA LYS A 109 -7.77 -2.71 -2.58
C LYS A 109 -8.64 -3.88 -3.05
N ASP A 110 -9.71 -3.62 -3.81
CA ASP A 110 -10.67 -4.65 -4.22
C ASP A 110 -10.12 -5.47 -5.41
N ASP A 111 -9.16 -4.91 -6.14
CA ASP A 111 -8.40 -5.59 -7.21
C ASP A 111 -7.32 -6.55 -6.67
N MET A 112 -7.13 -6.59 -5.35
CA MET A 112 -6.13 -7.47 -4.72
C MET A 112 -6.57 -8.94 -4.76
N ASN A 113 -5.92 -9.74 -5.58
CA ASN A 113 -6.09 -11.18 -5.55
C ASN A 113 -5.35 -11.80 -4.36
N LYS A 114 -5.93 -12.85 -3.76
CA LYS A 114 -5.20 -13.68 -2.82
C LYS A 114 -4.12 -14.45 -3.57
N ILE A 115 -2.88 -14.35 -3.07
CA ILE A 115 -1.81 -15.20 -3.56
C ILE A 115 -2.05 -16.58 -2.99
N GLU A 116 -2.37 -17.56 -3.84
CA GLU A 116 -2.37 -18.95 -3.48
C GLU A 116 -0.96 -19.48 -3.72
N PHE A 117 -0.37 -20.07 -2.69
CA PHE A 117 0.93 -20.72 -2.83
C PHE A 117 0.73 -22.02 -3.62
N ASP A 118 1.41 -22.14 -4.75
CA ASP A 118 1.51 -23.40 -5.45
C ASP A 118 2.32 -24.38 -4.58
N LYS A 119 1.70 -25.51 -4.24
CA LYS A 119 2.33 -26.56 -3.43
C LYS A 119 3.19 -27.51 -4.27
N ASN A 120 3.27 -27.30 -5.58
CA ASN A 120 4.08 -28.09 -6.46
C ASN A 120 5.56 -27.80 -6.17
N GLU A 121 6.30 -28.85 -5.84
CA GLU A 121 7.75 -28.75 -5.70
C GLU A 121 8.37 -28.50 -7.07
N THR A 122 9.17 -27.46 -7.19
CA THR A 122 9.99 -27.24 -8.36
C THR A 122 11.18 -28.20 -8.29
N SER A 123 11.11 -29.33 -8.99
CA SER A 123 12.25 -30.23 -9.11
C SER A 123 13.29 -29.59 -10.03
N ILE A 124 14.36 -29.07 -9.45
CA ILE A 124 15.55 -28.67 -10.21
C ILE A 124 16.34 -29.95 -10.52
N ALA A 125 16.31 -30.35 -11.77
CA ALA A 125 17.22 -31.42 -12.24
C ALA A 125 18.66 -30.85 -12.25
N TYR A 126 19.41 -31.11 -11.19
CA TYR A 126 20.86 -30.88 -11.22
C TYR A 126 21.49 -31.95 -12.14
N GLU A 127 21.88 -31.55 -13.33
CA GLU A 127 22.87 -32.33 -14.09
C GLU A 127 24.16 -32.35 -13.26
N LYS A 128 24.44 -33.51 -12.72
CA LYS A 128 25.66 -33.78 -11.96
C LYS A 128 26.82 -33.94 -12.97
N ASN A 129 27.28 -32.80 -13.51
CA ASN A 129 28.55 -32.81 -14.25
C ASN A 129 29.67 -32.98 -13.24
N SER A 130 30.04 -34.24 -13.05
CA SER A 130 31.21 -34.64 -12.29
C SER A 130 32.46 -34.27 -13.09
N PHE A 131 33.04 -33.12 -12.78
CA PHE A 131 34.43 -32.84 -13.17
C PHE A 131 35.34 -33.50 -12.15
N ILE A 132 35.64 -34.78 -12.39
CA ILE A 132 36.79 -35.45 -11.75
C ILE A 132 37.78 -35.76 -12.88
N TYR A 133 38.87 -35.04 -12.86
CA TYR A 133 40.14 -35.45 -13.40
C TYR A 133 41.09 -35.67 -12.24
#